data_eb623a3bb716b4c2c4e4c2c1ee1b0f47
#
_entry.id   eb623a3bb716b4c2c4e4c2c1ee1b0f47
#
_cell.length_a   1.000
_cell.length_b   1.000
_cell.length_c   1.000
_cell.angle_alpha   90.00
_cell.angle_beta   90.00
_cell.angle_gamma   90.00
#
_symmetry.space_group_name_H-M   'P 1'
#
loop_
_entity.id
_entity.type
_entity.pdbx_description
1 polymer ?
#
loop_
_entity_poly.entity_id
_entity_poly.type
_entity_poly.pdbx_seq_one_letter_code
_entity_poly.pdbx_strand_id
1 'polypeptide(L)'
;MLRLFFGFFLLFSLYACSNSESVFDAVQNRPGIANITLVASVNGIGDNSYNDQILAGLFRFNEDSEVPFRLVQPESMDEADSLVKAWLKENANTDSSLLILASSAYAGLAQKLDIRFSGDGNKVLLFEADSAGLPQDVYSFSIDRYGASYLSGAILGVGTAAVLAAAPGFETLETSIEGFRAGYEAHKKENDSVAVYYVSEKEGDESAFNDVESAYMATYTLIFSNFFGETYDLAIFPLLGGAIKGARRAVIDAPMGSFVIGMDVDQSEVLPKVPFSLTVDIKGIVVRYLQDWRSGHDWPRYRSFGLEDGGAAIVFNKEFDAIVETYEARYKKYYDEAVREEARHAKK
;
A
#
# COMPACT_ATOMS: atom_id res chain seq x y z
N MET A 1 23.72 57.32 -38.91
CA MET A 1 24.33 55.97 -39.05
C MET A 1 23.72 55.10 -37.98
N LEU A 2 22.65 54.51 -38.36
CA LEU A 2 21.85 53.62 -37.49
C LEU A 2 21.35 52.49 -38.41
N ARG A 3 21.86 51.30 -38.25
CA ARG A 3 21.34 50.01 -38.78
C ARG A 3 22.46 48.98 -38.71
N LEU A 4 22.22 47.92 -38.01
CA LEU A 4 22.86 46.59 -37.96
C LEU A 4 23.18 46.16 -36.51
N PHE A 5 22.15 45.83 -35.77
CA PHE A 5 22.26 44.94 -34.60
C PHE A 5 20.87 44.34 -34.31
N PHE A 6 20.28 43.73 -35.28
CA PHE A 6 19.06 42.92 -35.11
C PHE A 6 19.18 41.69 -36.00
N GLY A 7 19.75 40.63 -35.51
CA GLY A 7 19.88 39.45 -36.35
C GLY A 7 20.69 38.31 -35.74
N PHE A 8 20.72 38.12 -34.40
CA PHE A 8 21.45 36.99 -33.83
C PHE A 8 20.84 36.42 -32.54
N PHE A 9 19.53 36.58 -32.34
CA PHE A 9 18.87 36.12 -31.12
C PHE A 9 17.66 35.20 -31.35
N LEU A 10 17.61 34.49 -32.47
CA LEU A 10 16.46 33.69 -32.86
C LEU A 10 16.82 32.28 -33.36
N LEU A 11 17.91 31.68 -32.87
CA LEU A 11 18.33 30.31 -33.28
C LEU A 11 18.81 29.44 -32.12
N PHE A 12 18.46 29.77 -30.87
CA PHE A 12 18.83 28.95 -29.70
C PHE A 12 17.65 28.41 -28.89
N SER A 13 16.41 28.47 -29.40
CA SER A 13 15.22 28.02 -28.70
C SER A 13 14.55 26.79 -29.27
N LEU A 14 15.22 25.98 -30.12
CA LEU A 14 14.63 24.78 -30.70
C LEU A 14 15.43 23.49 -30.44
N TYR A 15 16.34 23.46 -29.48
CA TYR A 15 17.09 22.24 -29.12
C TYR A 15 16.90 21.78 -27.68
N ALA A 16 15.80 22.15 -27.02
CA ALA A 16 15.48 21.74 -25.65
C ALA A 16 14.16 20.96 -25.53
N CYS A 17 13.74 20.28 -26.59
CA CYS A 17 12.59 19.37 -26.53
C CYS A 17 12.88 18.13 -27.38
N SER A 18 13.86 17.33 -27.01
CA SER A 18 13.95 15.97 -27.48
C SER A 18 14.73 15.16 -26.45
N ASN A 19 14.12 14.11 -25.99
CA ASN A 19 14.65 13.03 -25.15
C ASN A 19 14.61 13.29 -23.62
N SER A 20 13.45 13.58 -23.07
CA SER A 20 13.07 12.95 -21.83
C SER A 20 12.42 11.59 -22.19
N GLU A 21 13.24 10.62 -22.60
CA GLU A 21 12.84 9.23 -22.37
C GLU A 21 12.52 9.16 -20.88
N SER A 22 11.27 8.86 -20.53
CA SER A 22 10.91 8.69 -19.14
C SER A 22 11.81 7.58 -18.57
N VAL A 23 12.13 7.63 -17.30
CA VAL A 23 12.89 6.53 -16.65
C VAL A 23 12.19 5.20 -16.92
N PHE A 24 10.87 5.21 -17.11
CA PHE A 24 10.04 4.08 -17.50
C PHE A 24 10.35 3.54 -18.90
N ASP A 25 10.53 4.41 -19.91
CA ASP A 25 10.87 4.00 -21.27
C ASP A 25 12.29 3.41 -21.33
N ALA A 26 13.22 3.93 -20.54
CA ALA A 26 14.58 3.41 -20.44
C ALA A 26 14.62 2.00 -19.81
N VAL A 27 13.73 1.70 -18.87
CA VAL A 27 13.61 0.37 -18.24
C VAL A 27 12.93 -0.64 -19.17
N GLN A 28 11.90 -0.21 -19.94
CA GLN A 28 11.20 -1.07 -20.90
C GLN A 28 12.01 -1.40 -22.16
N ASN A 29 12.89 -0.52 -22.61
CA ASN A 29 13.56 -0.62 -23.91
C ASN A 29 15.02 -1.11 -23.88
N ARG A 30 15.53 -1.56 -22.74
CA ARG A 30 16.86 -2.20 -22.73
C ARG A 30 16.73 -3.59 -23.34
N PRO A 31 17.39 -3.86 -24.51
CA PRO A 31 17.49 -5.21 -25.05
C PRO A 31 18.47 -6.00 -24.18
N GLY A 32 17.96 -6.61 -23.15
CA GLY A 32 18.67 -7.49 -22.26
C GLY A 32 17.64 -8.37 -21.58
N ILE A 33 17.99 -9.60 -21.28
CA ILE A 33 17.11 -10.51 -20.55
C ILE A 33 16.91 -9.89 -19.15
N ALA A 34 15.75 -9.25 -18.94
CA ALA A 34 15.36 -8.79 -17.61
C ALA A 34 15.07 -10.04 -16.77
N ASN A 35 15.94 -10.33 -15.82
CA ASN A 35 15.76 -11.48 -14.95
C ASN A 35 14.55 -11.31 -13.99
N ILE A 36 14.06 -10.09 -13.85
CA ILE A 36 12.93 -9.75 -12.99
C ILE A 36 11.84 -9.09 -13.83
N THR A 37 10.61 -9.60 -13.73
CA THR A 37 9.44 -8.98 -14.35
C THR A 37 8.40 -8.69 -13.28
N LEU A 38 8.02 -7.42 -13.15
CA LEU A 38 6.90 -6.97 -12.33
C LEU A 38 5.65 -6.85 -13.20
N VAL A 39 4.62 -7.60 -12.87
CA VAL A 39 3.26 -7.38 -13.36
C VAL A 39 2.52 -6.56 -12.30
N ALA A 40 2.36 -5.28 -12.58
CA ALA A 40 1.67 -4.36 -11.67
C ALA A 40 0.18 -4.71 -11.55
N SER A 41 -0.47 -4.22 -10.51
CA SER A 41 -1.93 -4.29 -10.38
C SER A 41 -2.62 -3.65 -11.59
N VAL A 42 -3.78 -4.15 -12.00
CA VAL A 42 -4.64 -3.50 -13.01
C VAL A 42 -5.07 -2.08 -12.63
N ASN A 43 -5.02 -1.74 -11.33
CA ASN A 43 -5.26 -0.38 -10.85
C ASN A 43 -4.09 0.58 -11.14
N GLY A 44 -2.96 0.05 -11.61
CA GLY A 44 -1.80 0.82 -12.04
C GLY A 44 -0.89 1.31 -10.91
N ILE A 45 0.12 2.03 -11.33
CA ILE A 45 1.08 2.75 -10.49
C ILE A 45 0.70 4.23 -10.41
N GLY A 46 1.29 4.99 -9.47
CA GLY A 46 0.98 6.41 -9.25
C GLY A 46 -0.09 6.63 -8.18
N ASP A 47 -0.29 5.63 -7.31
CA ASP A 47 -1.22 5.73 -6.17
C ASP A 47 -0.62 6.50 -4.97
N ASN A 48 0.68 6.81 -5.02
CA ASN A 48 1.47 7.35 -3.90
C ASN A 48 1.32 6.50 -2.63
N SER A 49 1.14 5.21 -2.78
CA SER A 49 0.89 4.24 -1.72
C SER A 49 1.49 2.89 -2.06
N TYR A 50 0.68 1.84 -2.06
CA TYR A 50 1.07 0.44 -2.16
C TYR A 50 1.85 0.11 -3.44
N ASN A 51 1.29 0.42 -4.62
CA ASN A 51 1.92 0.07 -5.89
C ASN A 51 3.24 0.82 -6.12
N ASP A 52 3.31 2.07 -5.69
CA ASP A 52 4.52 2.88 -5.81
C ASP A 52 5.63 2.37 -4.88
N GLN A 53 5.31 1.82 -3.70
CA GLN A 53 6.29 1.19 -2.81
C GLN A 53 6.91 -0.07 -3.44
N ILE A 54 6.14 -0.89 -4.17
CA ILE A 54 6.65 -2.06 -4.88
C ILE A 54 7.70 -1.63 -5.88
N LEU A 55 7.37 -0.64 -6.70
CA LEU A 55 8.27 -0.09 -7.70
C LEU A 55 9.52 0.54 -7.08
N ALA A 56 9.35 1.28 -5.98
CA ALA A 56 10.48 1.84 -5.22
C ALA A 56 11.42 0.75 -4.66
N GLY A 57 10.88 -0.41 -4.26
CA GLY A 57 11.68 -1.56 -3.86
C GLY A 57 12.52 -2.14 -4.99
N LEU A 58 11.94 -2.26 -6.19
CA LEU A 58 12.66 -2.71 -7.39
C LEU A 58 13.75 -1.73 -7.82
N PHE A 59 13.48 -0.42 -7.81
CA PHE A 59 14.48 0.58 -8.11
C PHE A 59 15.64 0.53 -7.09
N ARG A 60 15.32 0.44 -5.80
CA ARG A 60 16.34 0.33 -4.76
C ARG A 60 17.22 -0.89 -4.95
N PHE A 61 16.63 -2.05 -5.25
CA PHE A 61 17.37 -3.27 -5.54
C PHE A 61 18.23 -3.14 -6.79
N ASN A 62 17.70 -2.53 -7.86
CA ASN A 62 18.44 -2.30 -9.10
C ASN A 62 19.66 -1.38 -8.90
N GLU A 63 19.51 -0.31 -8.09
CA GLU A 63 20.62 0.60 -7.73
C GLU A 63 21.77 -0.15 -7.05
N ASP A 64 21.44 -1.08 -6.13
CA ASP A 64 22.43 -1.82 -5.36
C ASP A 64 23.00 -3.02 -6.11
N SER A 65 22.28 -3.59 -7.06
CA SER A 65 22.59 -4.88 -7.68
C SER A 65 22.91 -4.82 -9.18
N GLU A 66 22.56 -3.74 -9.85
CA GLU A 66 22.60 -3.57 -11.30
C GLU A 66 21.78 -4.62 -12.08
N VAL A 67 20.91 -5.40 -11.39
CA VAL A 67 20.03 -6.37 -12.02
C VAL A 67 18.86 -5.65 -12.68
N PRO A 68 18.69 -5.75 -14.00
CA PRO A 68 17.60 -5.07 -14.70
C PRO A 68 16.26 -5.73 -14.38
N PHE A 69 15.20 -4.94 -14.35
CA PHE A 69 13.83 -5.42 -14.25
C PHE A 69 12.96 -4.84 -15.37
N ARG A 70 11.88 -5.55 -15.67
CA ARG A 70 10.84 -5.13 -16.62
C ARG A 70 9.57 -4.86 -15.84
N LEU A 71 8.95 -3.70 -16.07
CA LEU A 71 7.62 -3.37 -15.57
C LEU A 71 6.59 -3.61 -16.68
N VAL A 72 5.52 -4.32 -16.32
CA VAL A 72 4.36 -4.54 -17.20
C VAL A 72 3.11 -4.14 -16.41
N GLN A 73 2.29 -3.29 -17.01
CA GLN A 73 1.04 -2.82 -16.43
C GLN A 73 -0.12 -3.27 -17.32
N PRO A 74 -0.83 -4.34 -16.95
CA PRO A 74 -1.98 -4.81 -17.71
C PRO A 74 -3.20 -3.88 -17.50
N GLU A 75 -4.00 -3.72 -18.53
CA GLU A 75 -5.26 -2.96 -18.47
C GLU A 75 -6.44 -3.81 -18.00
N SER A 76 -6.27 -5.15 -17.95
CA SER A 76 -7.29 -6.10 -17.53
C SER A 76 -6.70 -7.40 -16.99
N MET A 77 -7.53 -8.19 -16.28
CA MET A 77 -7.15 -9.52 -15.81
C MET A 77 -6.86 -10.50 -16.96
N ASP A 78 -7.57 -10.40 -18.08
CA ASP A 78 -7.34 -11.24 -19.27
C ASP A 78 -5.98 -10.92 -19.93
N GLU A 79 -5.60 -9.65 -19.96
CA GLU A 79 -4.28 -9.25 -20.41
C GLU A 79 -3.19 -9.73 -19.46
N ALA A 80 -3.40 -9.58 -18.15
CA ALA A 80 -2.48 -10.10 -17.14
C ALA A 80 -2.24 -11.61 -17.31
N ASP A 81 -3.31 -12.40 -17.48
CA ASP A 81 -3.22 -13.85 -17.72
C ASP A 81 -2.39 -14.16 -18.99
N SER A 82 -2.62 -13.41 -20.07
CA SER A 82 -1.88 -13.56 -21.32
C SER A 82 -0.40 -13.24 -21.15
N LEU A 83 -0.07 -12.16 -20.46
CA LEU A 83 1.29 -11.73 -20.16
C LEU A 83 2.04 -12.72 -19.27
N VAL A 84 1.39 -13.24 -18.24
CA VAL A 84 1.97 -14.26 -17.34
C VAL A 84 2.25 -15.56 -18.10
N LYS A 85 1.32 -16.03 -18.93
CA LYS A 85 1.54 -17.22 -19.77
C LYS A 85 2.67 -17.04 -20.77
N ALA A 86 2.79 -15.86 -21.37
CA ALA A 86 3.91 -15.53 -22.27
C ALA A 86 5.24 -15.56 -21.49
N TRP A 87 5.30 -14.94 -20.31
CA TRP A 87 6.47 -14.93 -19.46
C TRP A 87 6.91 -16.35 -19.06
N LEU A 88 5.98 -17.21 -18.62
CA LEU A 88 6.25 -18.61 -18.28
C LEU A 88 6.86 -19.37 -19.45
N LYS A 89 6.32 -19.19 -20.67
CA LYS A 89 6.85 -19.83 -21.89
C LYS A 89 8.26 -19.33 -22.24
N GLU A 90 8.52 -18.04 -22.12
CA GLU A 90 9.82 -17.42 -22.42
C GLU A 90 10.88 -17.86 -21.41
N ASN A 91 10.52 -18.04 -20.16
CA ASN A 91 11.44 -18.31 -19.05
C ASN A 91 11.50 -19.78 -18.62
N ALA A 92 10.78 -20.69 -19.26
CA ALA A 92 10.74 -22.11 -18.88
C ALA A 92 12.12 -22.77 -18.82
N ASN A 93 13.06 -22.34 -19.68
CA ASN A 93 14.40 -22.90 -19.79
C ASN A 93 15.53 -21.94 -19.36
N THR A 94 15.20 -20.88 -18.65
CA THR A 94 16.20 -19.98 -18.05
C THR A 94 16.66 -20.52 -16.70
N ASP A 95 17.89 -20.17 -16.29
CA ASP A 95 18.45 -20.65 -15.03
C ASP A 95 17.94 -19.85 -13.80
N SER A 96 17.58 -18.57 -14.02
CA SER A 96 17.17 -17.69 -12.93
C SER A 96 16.34 -16.52 -13.46
N SER A 97 15.05 -16.59 -13.25
CA SER A 97 14.08 -15.53 -13.59
C SER A 97 13.01 -15.41 -12.51
N LEU A 98 12.62 -14.17 -12.19
CA LEU A 98 11.63 -13.87 -11.18
C LEU A 98 10.44 -13.14 -11.81
N LEU A 99 9.25 -13.69 -11.61
CA LEU A 99 7.98 -13.01 -11.87
C LEU A 99 7.39 -12.51 -10.57
N ILE A 100 7.03 -11.24 -10.52
CA ILE A 100 6.35 -10.63 -9.38
C ILE A 100 4.92 -10.27 -9.82
N LEU A 101 3.93 -10.85 -9.16
CA LEU A 101 2.51 -10.57 -9.33
C LEU A 101 2.07 -9.63 -8.20
N ALA A 102 1.98 -8.34 -8.48
CA ALA A 102 1.90 -7.27 -7.50
C ALA A 102 0.46 -6.98 -7.01
N SER A 103 -0.37 -8.01 -6.86
CA SER A 103 -1.73 -7.85 -6.34
C SER A 103 -2.31 -9.19 -5.89
N SER A 104 -3.09 -9.18 -4.80
CA SER A 104 -3.92 -10.32 -4.37
C SER A 104 -4.97 -10.72 -5.42
N ALA A 105 -5.41 -9.80 -6.26
CA ALA A 105 -6.33 -10.10 -7.37
C ALA A 105 -5.78 -11.17 -8.34
N TYR A 106 -4.46 -11.34 -8.39
CA TYR A 106 -3.82 -12.38 -9.21
C TYR A 106 -3.84 -13.78 -8.57
N ALA A 107 -4.37 -13.97 -7.35
CA ALA A 107 -4.39 -15.28 -6.68
C ALA A 107 -5.13 -16.34 -7.51
N GLY A 108 -6.32 -16.02 -8.02
CA GLY A 108 -7.09 -16.93 -8.87
C GLY A 108 -6.44 -17.26 -10.23
N LEU A 109 -5.60 -16.35 -10.75
CA LEU A 109 -4.75 -16.59 -11.89
C LEU A 109 -3.58 -17.50 -11.51
N ALA A 110 -2.88 -17.17 -10.43
CA ALA A 110 -1.72 -17.91 -9.96
C ALA A 110 -2.03 -19.38 -9.64
N GLN A 111 -3.20 -19.67 -9.06
CA GLN A 111 -3.67 -21.04 -8.78
C GLN A 111 -3.83 -21.92 -10.03
N LYS A 112 -4.03 -21.32 -11.21
CA LYS A 112 -4.25 -22.02 -12.48
C LYS A 112 -3.00 -22.17 -13.33
N LEU A 113 -1.84 -21.67 -12.85
CA LEU A 113 -0.59 -21.71 -13.63
C LEU A 113 -0.05 -23.16 -13.70
N ASP A 114 0.22 -23.62 -14.93
CA ASP A 114 1.01 -24.81 -15.19
C ASP A 114 2.49 -24.43 -15.27
N ILE A 115 3.16 -24.44 -14.14
CA ILE A 115 4.56 -24.02 -14.01
C ILE A 115 5.46 -25.23 -14.20
N ARG A 116 6.42 -25.11 -15.13
CA ARG A 116 7.43 -26.14 -15.40
C ARG A 116 8.76 -25.47 -15.65
N PHE A 117 9.41 -25.10 -14.58
CA PHE A 117 10.75 -24.56 -14.67
C PHE A 117 11.80 -25.68 -14.75
N SER A 118 12.83 -25.47 -15.55
CA SER A 118 14.00 -26.38 -15.62
C SER A 118 15.11 -25.94 -14.65
N GLY A 119 15.10 -24.70 -14.18
CA GLY A 119 16.09 -24.12 -13.30
C GLY A 119 15.53 -23.79 -11.92
N ASP A 120 16.27 -24.11 -10.86
CA ASP A 120 15.87 -23.88 -9.46
C ASP A 120 15.80 -22.39 -9.08
N GLY A 121 16.42 -21.49 -9.91
CA GLY A 121 16.39 -20.04 -9.70
C GLY A 121 15.13 -19.34 -10.22
N ASN A 122 14.25 -20.07 -10.92
CA ASN A 122 13.01 -19.51 -11.44
C ASN A 122 11.92 -19.54 -10.37
N LYS A 123 11.33 -18.38 -10.07
CA LYS A 123 10.31 -18.24 -9.01
C LYS A 123 9.20 -17.28 -9.46
N VAL A 124 8.01 -17.50 -8.88
CA VAL A 124 6.89 -16.55 -8.97
C VAL A 124 6.59 -16.06 -7.55
N LEU A 125 6.55 -14.75 -7.34
CA LEU A 125 6.18 -14.11 -6.09
C LEU A 125 4.83 -13.45 -6.23
N LEU A 126 3.86 -13.89 -5.44
CA LEU A 126 2.50 -13.34 -5.40
C LEU A 126 2.32 -12.50 -4.14
N PHE A 127 1.75 -11.32 -4.28
CA PHE A 127 1.52 -10.38 -3.20
C PHE A 127 0.15 -10.54 -2.55
N GLU A 128 0.11 -10.38 -1.23
CA GLU A 128 -1.08 -10.30 -0.39
C GLU A 128 -2.05 -11.49 -0.59
N ALA A 129 -1.50 -12.70 -0.67
CA ALA A 129 -2.27 -13.92 -0.78
C ALA A 129 -1.67 -15.02 0.11
N ASP A 130 -2.52 -15.90 0.61
CA ASP A 130 -2.05 -17.12 1.25
C ASP A 130 -1.52 -18.13 0.21
N SER A 131 -0.96 -19.24 0.68
CA SER A 131 -0.41 -20.26 -0.20
C SER A 131 -1.40 -21.36 -0.59
N ALA A 132 -2.66 -21.27 -0.16
CA ALA A 132 -3.65 -22.32 -0.43
C ALA A 132 -3.93 -22.46 -1.93
N GLY A 133 -3.77 -23.67 -2.43
CA GLY A 133 -4.01 -23.98 -3.85
C GLY A 133 -2.97 -23.42 -4.83
N LEU A 134 -1.90 -22.75 -4.38
CA LEU A 134 -0.84 -22.27 -5.26
C LEU A 134 0.08 -23.41 -5.72
N PRO A 135 0.56 -23.39 -6.99
CA PRO A 135 1.60 -24.30 -7.48
C PRO A 135 2.88 -24.23 -6.67
N GLN A 136 3.73 -25.27 -6.75
CA GLN A 136 4.94 -25.41 -5.92
C GLN A 136 5.93 -24.26 -6.09
N ASP A 137 6.05 -23.70 -7.28
CA ASP A 137 7.02 -22.62 -7.60
C ASP A 137 6.42 -21.21 -7.45
N VAL A 138 5.21 -21.11 -6.90
CA VAL A 138 4.59 -19.84 -6.51
C VAL A 138 4.74 -19.64 -5.01
N TYR A 139 5.45 -18.61 -4.65
CA TYR A 139 5.67 -18.14 -3.28
C TYR A 139 4.76 -16.95 -3.02
N SER A 140 4.30 -16.79 -1.80
CA SER A 140 3.44 -15.68 -1.46
C SER A 140 3.73 -15.10 -0.08
N PHE A 141 3.25 -13.90 0.14
CA PHE A 141 3.23 -13.29 1.45
C PHE A 141 1.95 -12.47 1.65
N SER A 142 1.63 -12.20 2.90
CA SER A 142 0.65 -11.21 3.29
C SER A 142 1.24 -10.24 4.30
N ILE A 143 0.57 -9.10 4.48
CA ILE A 143 0.84 -8.18 5.58
C ILE A 143 -0.32 -8.29 6.55
N ASP A 144 -0.03 -8.76 7.76
CA ASP A 144 -1.00 -8.76 8.85
C ASP A 144 -1.10 -7.35 9.42
N ARG A 145 -2.24 -6.73 9.21
CA ARG A 145 -2.54 -5.37 9.68
C ARG A 145 -3.31 -5.37 11.00
N TYR A 146 -3.67 -6.55 11.53
CA TYR A 146 -4.47 -6.63 12.75
C TYR A 146 -3.78 -5.95 13.93
N GLY A 147 -2.53 -6.29 14.22
CA GLY A 147 -1.78 -5.76 15.35
C GLY A 147 -1.56 -4.25 15.27
N ALA A 148 -1.18 -3.74 14.08
CA ALA A 148 -1.00 -2.31 13.87
C ALA A 148 -2.32 -1.54 13.95
N SER A 149 -3.42 -2.12 13.47
CA SER A 149 -4.77 -1.57 13.60
C SER A 149 -5.24 -1.58 15.05
N TYR A 150 -5.03 -2.68 15.78
CA TYR A 150 -5.28 -2.76 17.23
C TYR A 150 -4.54 -1.66 17.98
N LEU A 151 -3.26 -1.50 17.70
CA LEU A 151 -2.42 -0.50 18.32
C LEU A 151 -2.91 0.92 18.00
N SER A 152 -3.34 1.18 16.75
CA SER A 152 -3.94 2.45 16.35
C SER A 152 -5.19 2.78 17.16
N GLY A 153 -6.08 1.82 17.36
CA GLY A 153 -7.26 1.96 18.20
C GLY A 153 -6.91 2.22 19.68
N ALA A 154 -5.96 1.44 20.24
CA ALA A 154 -5.50 1.57 21.61
C ALA A 154 -4.81 2.92 21.90
N ILE A 155 -4.05 3.45 20.93
CA ILE A 155 -3.41 4.77 21.00
C ILE A 155 -4.46 5.87 21.10
N LEU A 156 -5.51 5.83 20.30
CA LEU A 156 -6.57 6.82 20.32
C LEU A 156 -7.30 6.80 21.66
N GLY A 157 -7.89 5.71 22.06
CA GLY A 157 -8.51 5.37 23.35
C GLY A 157 -9.30 6.46 24.10
N VAL A 158 -9.62 7.59 23.44
CA VAL A 158 -10.42 8.71 23.98
C VAL A 158 -11.10 9.46 22.84
N GLY A 159 -12.33 9.91 23.09
CA GLY A 159 -13.13 10.66 22.13
C GLY A 159 -13.93 9.77 21.18
N THR A 160 -14.47 10.34 20.13
CA THR A 160 -15.22 9.62 19.09
C THR A 160 -14.28 9.20 17.96
N ALA A 161 -14.38 7.94 17.53
CA ALA A 161 -13.66 7.43 16.38
C ALA A 161 -14.63 6.88 15.33
N ALA A 162 -14.25 7.00 14.06
CA ALA A 162 -14.94 6.36 12.95
C ALA A 162 -13.95 5.58 12.09
N VAL A 163 -14.30 4.35 11.75
CA VAL A 163 -13.64 3.63 10.66
C VAL A 163 -14.42 3.96 9.39
N LEU A 164 -13.74 4.44 8.38
CA LEU A 164 -14.32 4.65 7.05
C LEU A 164 -13.61 3.71 6.07
N ALA A 165 -14.31 2.69 5.61
CA ALA A 165 -13.79 1.69 4.68
C ALA A 165 -14.38 1.88 3.28
N ALA A 166 -13.69 1.39 2.24
CA ALA A 166 -14.13 1.49 0.86
C ALA A 166 -15.46 0.74 0.65
N ALA A 167 -15.49 -0.56 0.91
CA ALA A 167 -16.67 -1.41 0.81
C ALA A 167 -16.53 -2.65 1.69
N PRO A 168 -17.62 -3.34 2.06
CA PRO A 168 -17.56 -4.61 2.78
C PRO A 168 -17.09 -5.77 1.89
N GLY A 169 -16.70 -6.90 2.51
CA GLY A 169 -16.36 -8.15 1.81
C GLY A 169 -14.90 -8.28 1.39
N PHE A 170 -14.01 -7.41 1.87
CA PHE A 170 -12.57 -7.53 1.69
C PHE A 170 -11.91 -7.96 3.00
N GLU A 171 -11.35 -9.16 3.04
CA GLU A 171 -10.76 -9.76 4.24
C GLU A 171 -9.70 -8.84 4.90
N THR A 172 -8.86 -8.18 4.10
CA THR A 172 -7.84 -7.25 4.60
C THR A 172 -8.44 -6.02 5.28
N LEU A 173 -9.59 -5.52 4.80
CA LEU A 173 -10.32 -4.44 5.45
C LEU A 173 -10.98 -4.93 6.73
N GLU A 174 -11.66 -6.07 6.70
CA GLU A 174 -12.35 -6.63 7.86
C GLU A 174 -11.35 -6.92 8.99
N THR A 175 -10.18 -7.48 8.69
CA THR A 175 -9.09 -7.69 9.65
C THR A 175 -8.64 -6.37 10.30
N SER A 176 -8.48 -5.33 9.49
CA SER A 176 -8.08 -4.00 9.99
C SER A 176 -9.19 -3.35 10.83
N ILE A 177 -10.44 -3.49 10.43
CA ILE A 177 -11.62 -3.01 11.19
C ILE A 177 -11.70 -3.72 12.54
N GLU A 178 -11.59 -5.06 12.53
CA GLU A 178 -11.63 -5.86 13.76
C GLU A 178 -10.51 -5.46 14.72
N GLY A 179 -9.27 -5.36 14.24
CA GLY A 179 -8.13 -4.95 15.04
C GLY A 179 -8.33 -3.55 15.63
N PHE A 180 -8.67 -2.55 14.83
CA PHE A 180 -8.87 -1.19 15.30
C PHE A 180 -9.97 -1.10 16.36
N ARG A 181 -11.11 -1.73 16.12
CA ARG A 181 -12.21 -1.77 17.09
C ARG A 181 -11.81 -2.46 18.38
N ALA A 182 -11.14 -3.61 18.31
CA ALA A 182 -10.70 -4.36 19.47
C ALA A 182 -9.77 -3.52 20.35
N GLY A 183 -8.75 -2.86 19.74
CA GLY A 183 -7.83 -1.99 20.47
C GLY A 183 -8.50 -0.76 21.08
N TYR A 184 -9.40 -0.13 20.31
CA TYR A 184 -10.17 1.02 20.81
C TYR A 184 -11.08 0.64 21.98
N GLU A 185 -11.89 -0.42 21.86
CA GLU A 185 -12.81 -0.90 22.87
C GLU A 185 -12.11 -1.34 24.18
N ALA A 186 -10.90 -1.91 24.05
CA ALA A 186 -10.11 -2.33 25.22
C ALA A 186 -9.61 -1.13 26.07
N HIS A 187 -9.48 0.06 25.46
CA HIS A 187 -8.80 1.20 26.09
C HIS A 187 -9.61 2.51 26.08
N LYS A 188 -10.84 2.49 25.56
CA LYS A 188 -11.74 3.65 25.54
C LYS A 188 -12.22 4.06 26.93
N LYS A 189 -12.68 5.30 27.05
CA LYS A 189 -13.48 5.73 28.21
C LYS A 189 -14.93 5.28 28.08
N GLU A 190 -15.66 5.30 29.19
CA GLU A 190 -17.00 4.72 29.31
C GLU A 190 -18.01 5.25 28.27
N ASN A 191 -17.92 6.52 27.89
CA ASN A 191 -18.84 7.15 26.94
C ASN A 191 -18.29 7.26 25.51
N ASP A 192 -17.06 6.81 25.28
CA ASP A 192 -16.44 6.87 23.96
C ASP A 192 -16.94 5.74 23.06
N SER A 193 -17.00 5.97 21.75
CA SER A 193 -17.54 5.02 20.79
C SER A 193 -16.72 4.99 19.50
N VAL A 194 -16.77 3.86 18.81
CA VAL A 194 -16.26 3.69 17.46
C VAL A 194 -17.35 3.13 16.55
N ALA A 195 -17.56 3.77 15.42
CA ALA A 195 -18.51 3.32 14.40
C ALA A 195 -17.79 2.98 13.10
N VAL A 196 -18.38 2.08 12.32
CA VAL A 196 -17.85 1.67 11.01
C VAL A 196 -18.81 2.16 9.93
N TYR A 197 -18.26 2.76 8.89
CA TYR A 197 -18.97 3.27 7.73
C TYR A 197 -18.28 2.78 6.46
N TYR A 198 -19.04 2.65 5.38
CA TYR A 198 -18.54 2.28 4.07
C TYR A 198 -18.84 3.37 3.05
N VAL A 199 -17.91 3.60 2.12
CA VAL A 199 -18.12 4.51 0.98
C VAL A 199 -19.14 3.88 0.02
N SER A 200 -19.03 2.58 -0.23
CA SER A 200 -20.03 1.78 -0.96
C SER A 200 -20.58 0.69 -0.06
N GLU A 201 -21.91 0.55 -0.04
CA GLU A 201 -22.59 -0.54 0.70
C GLU A 201 -22.59 -1.88 -0.06
N LYS A 202 -22.10 -1.88 -1.30
CA LYS A 202 -22.05 -3.07 -2.15
C LYS A 202 -20.85 -3.92 -1.78
N GLU A 203 -21.10 -5.17 -1.39
CA GLU A 203 -20.06 -6.16 -1.10
C GLU A 203 -19.13 -6.38 -2.30
N GLY A 204 -17.80 -6.33 -2.05
CA GLY A 204 -16.79 -6.56 -3.06
C GLY A 204 -16.68 -5.44 -4.12
N ASP A 205 -17.14 -4.23 -3.83
CA ASP A 205 -17.05 -3.09 -4.76
C ASP A 205 -15.63 -2.52 -4.81
N GLU A 206 -14.81 -3.04 -5.73
CA GLU A 206 -13.45 -2.56 -5.95
C GLU A 206 -13.38 -1.10 -6.40
N SER A 207 -14.44 -0.56 -7.04
CA SER A 207 -14.44 0.82 -7.53
C SER A 207 -14.40 1.84 -6.39
N ALA A 208 -14.89 1.46 -5.20
CA ALA A 208 -14.89 2.30 -4.01
C ALA A 208 -13.48 2.71 -3.54
N PHE A 209 -12.45 1.91 -3.83
CA PHE A 209 -11.06 2.25 -3.51
C PHE A 209 -10.50 3.42 -4.32
N ASN A 210 -11.18 3.82 -5.39
CA ASN A 210 -10.79 4.93 -6.26
C ASN A 210 -11.83 6.06 -6.29
N ASP A 211 -12.95 5.92 -5.58
CA ASP A 211 -14.01 6.92 -5.54
C ASP A 211 -13.70 8.05 -4.53
N VAL A 212 -12.85 8.96 -4.97
CA VAL A 212 -12.38 10.12 -4.19
C VAL A 212 -13.54 11.02 -3.77
N GLU A 213 -14.56 11.19 -4.63
CA GLU A 213 -15.67 12.12 -4.36
C GLU A 213 -16.62 11.54 -3.31
N SER A 214 -16.99 10.26 -3.43
CA SER A 214 -17.80 9.58 -2.42
C SER A 214 -17.09 9.51 -1.06
N ALA A 215 -15.79 9.24 -1.04
CA ALA A 215 -14.98 9.27 0.18
C ALA A 215 -14.93 10.67 0.81
N TYR A 216 -14.83 11.74 -0.01
CA TYR A 216 -14.94 13.11 0.46
C TYR A 216 -16.30 13.38 1.12
N MET A 217 -17.38 13.06 0.44
CA MET A 217 -18.75 13.30 0.94
C MET A 217 -19.04 12.51 2.22
N ALA A 218 -18.64 11.23 2.27
CA ALA A 218 -18.78 10.40 3.46
C ALA A 218 -18.02 10.99 4.66
N THR A 219 -16.77 11.35 4.46
CA THR A 219 -15.92 11.94 5.51
C THR A 219 -16.49 13.28 6.00
N TYR A 220 -16.86 14.15 5.08
CA TYR A 220 -17.45 15.46 5.40
C TYR A 220 -18.74 15.31 6.18
N THR A 221 -19.62 14.39 5.77
CA THR A 221 -20.87 14.09 6.47
C THR A 221 -20.59 13.56 7.90
N LEU A 222 -19.64 12.67 8.07
CA LEU A 222 -19.25 12.15 9.39
C LEU A 222 -18.77 13.26 10.33
N ILE A 223 -17.92 14.17 9.84
CA ILE A 223 -17.43 15.30 10.63
C ILE A 223 -18.58 16.20 11.06
N PHE A 224 -19.48 16.56 10.14
CA PHE A 224 -20.62 17.42 10.46
C PHE A 224 -21.63 16.75 11.39
N SER A 225 -21.91 15.47 11.20
CA SER A 225 -22.82 14.70 12.09
C SER A 225 -22.27 14.62 13.51
N ASN A 226 -20.97 14.47 13.65
CA ASN A 226 -20.29 14.44 14.95
C ASN A 226 -20.32 15.82 15.62
N PHE A 227 -20.20 16.91 14.84
CA PHE A 227 -20.28 18.28 15.34
C PHE A 227 -21.61 18.60 16.04
N PHE A 228 -22.71 18.16 15.43
CA PHE A 228 -24.05 18.37 16.04
C PHE A 228 -24.31 17.47 17.26
N GLY A 229 -23.46 16.46 17.50
CA GLY A 229 -23.51 15.56 18.65
C GLY A 229 -22.73 16.03 19.89
N GLU A 230 -22.28 17.29 19.93
CA GLU A 230 -21.49 17.88 21.05
C GLU A 230 -20.06 17.33 21.25
N THR A 231 -19.55 16.50 20.36
CA THR A 231 -18.16 16.04 20.37
C THR A 231 -17.37 16.78 19.30
N TYR A 232 -16.27 17.42 19.69
CA TYR A 232 -15.52 18.32 18.80
C TYR A 232 -14.38 17.66 18.04
N ASP A 233 -13.92 16.51 18.48
CA ASP A 233 -12.78 15.80 17.90
C ASP A 233 -13.20 14.43 17.40
N LEU A 234 -13.16 14.25 16.07
CA LEU A 234 -13.41 12.97 15.43
C LEU A 234 -12.10 12.42 14.83
N ALA A 235 -11.68 11.25 15.33
CA ALA A 235 -10.60 10.50 14.71
C ALA A 235 -11.15 9.59 13.61
N ILE A 236 -10.65 9.71 12.39
CA ILE A 236 -11.06 8.87 11.28
C ILE A 236 -9.95 7.89 10.94
N PHE A 237 -10.25 6.59 10.98
CA PHE A 237 -9.40 5.51 10.52
C PHE A 237 -9.82 5.11 9.10
N PRO A 238 -9.09 5.54 8.05
CA PRO A 238 -9.53 5.40 6.67
C PRO A 238 -8.94 4.14 6.04
N LEU A 239 -9.79 3.23 5.59
CA LEU A 239 -9.43 2.02 4.84
C LEU A 239 -9.92 2.17 3.40
N LEU A 240 -9.32 3.09 2.64
CA LEU A 240 -9.88 3.67 1.42
C LEU A 240 -9.00 3.50 0.17
N GLY A 241 -7.78 2.97 0.30
CA GLY A 241 -6.85 2.95 -0.82
C GLY A 241 -6.64 4.34 -1.45
N GLY A 242 -6.73 4.47 -2.77
CA GLY A 242 -6.58 5.74 -3.49
C GLY A 242 -7.65 6.79 -3.15
N ALA A 243 -8.84 6.38 -2.71
CA ALA A 243 -9.93 7.27 -2.29
C ALA A 243 -9.62 8.05 -0.99
N ILE A 244 -8.57 7.70 -0.25
CA ILE A 244 -8.11 8.44 0.94
C ILE A 244 -7.86 9.94 0.65
N LYS A 245 -7.55 10.29 -0.60
CA LYS A 245 -7.41 11.68 -1.05
C LYS A 245 -8.67 12.51 -0.79
N GLY A 246 -9.85 11.90 -0.92
CA GLY A 246 -11.14 12.50 -0.60
C GLY A 246 -11.32 12.76 0.89
N ALA A 247 -11.04 11.76 1.72
CA ALA A 247 -11.12 11.88 3.17
C ALA A 247 -10.19 12.99 3.71
N ARG A 248 -8.95 13.05 3.20
CA ARG A 248 -7.99 14.11 3.55
C ARG A 248 -8.49 15.51 3.17
N ARG A 249 -9.04 15.67 1.95
CA ARG A 249 -9.61 16.95 1.51
C ARG A 249 -10.77 17.37 2.43
N ALA A 250 -11.66 16.47 2.78
CA ALA A 250 -12.77 16.75 3.68
C ALA A 250 -12.32 17.23 5.06
N VAL A 251 -11.28 16.64 5.63
CA VAL A 251 -10.71 17.05 6.92
C VAL A 251 -10.04 18.45 6.84
N ILE A 252 -9.45 18.80 5.68
CA ILE A 252 -8.91 20.16 5.45
C ILE A 252 -10.03 21.18 5.37
N ASP A 253 -11.08 20.87 4.62
CA ASP A 253 -12.20 21.77 4.36
C ASP A 253 -13.12 21.95 5.58
N ALA A 254 -13.09 20.98 6.51
CA ALA A 254 -13.89 21.04 7.73
C ALA A 254 -13.33 22.06 8.74
N PRO A 255 -14.19 22.89 9.34
CA PRO A 255 -13.79 23.95 10.28
C PRO A 255 -13.34 23.44 11.66
N MET A 256 -13.43 22.13 11.91
CA MET A 256 -13.37 21.51 13.23
C MET A 256 -12.08 20.73 13.48
N GLY A 257 -11.84 20.33 14.76
CA GLY A 257 -10.68 19.60 15.25
C GLY A 257 -10.57 18.12 14.81
N SER A 258 -11.31 17.71 13.76
CA SER A 258 -11.22 16.34 13.22
C SER A 258 -9.88 16.08 12.54
N PHE A 259 -9.41 14.84 12.61
CA PHE A 259 -8.18 14.40 11.97
C PHE A 259 -8.34 13.00 11.37
N VAL A 260 -7.44 12.66 10.48
CA VAL A 260 -7.39 11.36 9.83
C VAL A 260 -6.09 10.64 10.18
N ILE A 261 -6.14 9.34 10.43
CA ILE A 261 -4.96 8.50 10.57
C ILE A 261 -4.40 8.24 9.17
N GLY A 262 -3.08 8.39 9.00
CA GLY A 262 -2.43 8.05 7.74
C GLY A 262 -2.43 6.53 7.51
N MET A 263 -2.44 6.10 6.24
CA MET A 263 -2.46 4.70 5.85
C MET A 263 -1.38 4.39 4.83
N ASP A 264 -0.83 3.18 4.91
CA ASP A 264 0.14 2.53 4.03
C ASP A 264 1.53 3.19 4.00
N VAL A 265 1.61 4.51 4.00
CA VAL A 265 2.85 5.30 4.05
C VAL A 265 2.72 6.40 5.10
N ASP A 266 3.85 6.97 5.52
CA ASP A 266 3.82 8.18 6.33
C ASP A 266 3.19 9.33 5.53
N GLN A 267 2.07 9.83 6.02
CA GLN A 267 1.28 10.88 5.38
C GLN A 267 1.43 12.24 6.06
N SER A 268 2.30 12.36 7.04
CA SER A 268 2.52 13.60 7.80
C SER A 268 2.96 14.78 6.93
N GLU A 269 3.77 14.52 5.89
CA GLU A 269 4.27 15.56 4.98
C GLU A 269 3.18 16.11 4.04
N VAL A 270 2.14 15.31 3.75
CA VAL A 270 1.10 15.70 2.79
C VAL A 270 -0.17 16.23 3.46
N LEU A 271 -0.33 16.02 4.76
CA LEU A 271 -1.48 16.48 5.52
C LEU A 271 -1.11 16.82 6.98
N PRO A 272 -1.14 18.09 7.37
CA PRO A 272 -0.84 18.49 8.75
C PRO A 272 -1.81 17.94 9.80
N LYS A 273 -3.01 17.50 9.39
CA LYS A 273 -4.03 16.89 10.28
C LYS A 273 -3.91 15.36 10.38
N VAL A 274 -2.72 14.80 10.24
CA VAL A 274 -2.39 13.39 10.49
C VAL A 274 -1.50 13.31 11.72
N PRO A 275 -1.99 12.82 12.87
CA PRO A 275 -1.18 12.69 14.09
C PRO A 275 -0.18 11.54 14.02
N PHE A 276 -0.55 10.46 13.35
CA PHE A 276 0.28 9.30 13.07
C PHE A 276 -0.25 8.54 11.85
N SER A 277 0.60 7.71 11.27
CA SER A 277 0.26 6.85 10.15
C SER A 277 0.48 5.38 10.51
N LEU A 278 -0.48 4.51 10.15
CA LEU A 278 -0.24 3.09 10.04
C LEU A 278 0.44 2.84 8.70
N THR A 279 1.70 2.40 8.75
CA THR A 279 2.51 2.17 7.55
C THR A 279 2.71 0.68 7.30
N VAL A 280 2.93 0.30 6.04
CA VAL A 280 3.31 -1.05 5.63
C VAL A 280 4.63 -1.00 4.88
N ASP A 281 5.56 -1.92 5.20
CA ASP A 281 6.91 -1.92 4.61
C ASP A 281 7.00 -2.78 3.33
N ILE A 282 6.13 -2.49 2.36
CA ILE A 282 6.16 -3.18 1.06
C ILE A 282 7.53 -3.06 0.39
N LYS A 283 8.10 -1.86 0.41
CA LYS A 283 9.42 -1.60 -0.17
C LYS A 283 10.50 -2.49 0.43
N GLY A 284 10.58 -2.59 1.76
CA GLY A 284 11.57 -3.42 2.44
C GLY A 284 11.34 -4.91 2.23
N ILE A 285 10.07 -5.35 2.22
CA ILE A 285 9.71 -6.74 1.91
C ILE A 285 10.15 -7.12 0.51
N VAL A 286 9.87 -6.28 -0.50
CA VAL A 286 10.30 -6.50 -1.88
C VAL A 286 11.82 -6.61 -1.97
N VAL A 287 12.55 -5.66 -1.39
CA VAL A 287 14.04 -5.68 -1.39
C VAL A 287 14.57 -6.97 -0.75
N ARG A 288 13.98 -7.42 0.36
CA ARG A 288 14.36 -8.67 1.05
C ARG A 288 14.19 -9.87 0.15
N TYR A 289 13.02 -10.04 -0.47
CA TYR A 289 12.78 -11.15 -1.41
C TYR A 289 13.73 -11.12 -2.60
N LEU A 290 14.02 -9.95 -3.15
CA LEU A 290 14.95 -9.80 -4.27
C LEU A 290 16.40 -10.15 -3.89
N GLN A 291 16.84 -9.74 -2.68
CA GLN A 291 18.18 -10.06 -2.16
C GLN A 291 18.31 -11.56 -1.88
N ASP A 292 17.30 -12.19 -1.28
CA ASP A 292 17.27 -13.63 -1.02
C ASP A 292 17.27 -14.42 -2.34
N TRP A 293 16.46 -14.00 -3.32
CA TRP A 293 16.45 -14.64 -4.66
C TRP A 293 17.82 -14.57 -5.34
N ARG A 294 18.45 -13.39 -5.34
CA ARG A 294 19.78 -13.19 -5.94
C ARG A 294 20.85 -14.05 -5.23
N SER A 295 20.75 -14.22 -3.93
CA SER A 295 21.69 -14.99 -3.12
C SER A 295 21.42 -16.50 -3.15
N GLY A 296 20.36 -16.95 -3.82
CA GLY A 296 19.95 -18.34 -3.88
C GLY A 296 19.40 -18.88 -2.54
N HIS A 297 18.96 -18.00 -1.66
CA HIS A 297 18.32 -18.41 -0.42
C HIS A 297 16.93 -18.99 -0.68
N ASP A 298 16.60 -20.03 0.08
CA ASP A 298 15.26 -20.61 0.03
C ASP A 298 14.22 -19.69 0.64
N TRP A 299 13.08 -19.59 -0.03
CA TRP A 299 11.92 -18.87 0.48
C TRP A 299 10.96 -19.82 1.16
N PRO A 300 10.34 -19.43 2.28
CA PRO A 300 9.15 -20.12 2.74
C PRO A 300 8.05 -19.97 1.68
N ARG A 301 7.24 -21.00 1.53
CA ARG A 301 6.08 -20.99 0.59
C ARG A 301 5.14 -19.82 0.83
N TYR A 302 4.97 -19.47 2.07
CA TYR A 302 4.17 -18.35 2.55
C TYR A 302 4.83 -17.73 3.78
N ARG A 303 4.73 -16.42 3.87
CA ARG A 303 5.12 -15.66 5.06
C ARG A 303 4.12 -14.53 5.32
N SER A 304 3.65 -14.40 6.55
CA SER A 304 2.96 -13.21 7.02
C SER A 304 3.96 -12.26 7.68
N PHE A 305 3.85 -10.98 7.38
CA PHE A 305 4.62 -9.90 7.98
C PHE A 305 3.67 -9.03 8.78
N GLY A 306 3.90 -8.94 10.09
CA GLY A 306 3.04 -8.19 10.97
C GLY A 306 3.74 -7.07 11.72
N LEU A 307 3.17 -6.69 12.86
CA LEU A 307 3.68 -5.62 13.71
C LEU A 307 5.06 -5.98 14.31
N GLU A 308 5.26 -7.24 14.74
CA GLU A 308 6.48 -7.67 15.42
C GLU A 308 7.71 -7.66 14.50
N ASP A 309 7.56 -8.05 13.24
CA ASP A 309 8.67 -8.10 12.28
C ASP A 309 8.72 -6.89 11.33
N GLY A 310 7.97 -5.84 11.65
CA GLY A 310 8.01 -4.55 10.98
C GLY A 310 7.33 -4.51 9.62
N GLY A 311 6.51 -5.52 9.28
CA GLY A 311 5.68 -5.52 8.08
C GLY A 311 4.60 -4.43 8.12
N ALA A 312 4.09 -4.15 9.33
CA ALA A 312 3.25 -3.00 9.62
C ALA A 312 3.81 -2.24 10.83
N ALA A 313 3.64 -0.92 10.87
CA ALA A 313 4.18 -0.06 11.93
C ALA A 313 3.34 1.21 12.12
N ILE A 314 3.59 1.93 13.22
CA ILE A 314 3.04 3.26 13.45
C ILE A 314 4.17 4.29 13.38
N VAL A 315 3.98 5.32 12.56
CA VAL A 315 4.88 6.48 12.44
C VAL A 315 4.17 7.73 12.93
N PHE A 316 4.79 8.46 13.85
CA PHE A 316 4.20 9.66 14.46
C PHE A 316 4.61 10.94 13.74
N ASN A 317 3.63 11.83 13.53
CA ASN A 317 3.87 13.18 13.06
C ASN A 317 4.26 14.09 14.24
N LYS A 318 5.53 14.36 14.41
CA LYS A 318 6.05 15.19 15.51
C LYS A 318 5.69 16.68 15.39
N GLU A 319 5.22 17.10 14.23
CA GLU A 319 4.79 18.47 13.95
C GLU A 319 3.28 18.69 14.16
N PHE A 320 2.55 17.63 14.49
CA PHE A 320 1.09 17.71 14.60
C PHE A 320 0.64 18.62 15.75
N ASP A 321 0.89 18.23 16.98
CA ASP A 321 0.67 19.01 18.20
C ASP A 321 1.13 18.22 19.45
N ALA A 322 1.02 18.81 20.64
CA ALA A 322 1.47 18.20 21.90
C ALA A 322 0.74 16.88 22.26
N ILE A 323 -0.43 16.59 21.69
CA ILE A 323 -1.16 15.34 21.93
C ILE A 323 -0.39 14.11 21.42
N VAL A 324 0.52 14.30 20.45
CA VAL A 324 1.37 13.22 19.91
C VAL A 324 2.25 12.60 20.99
N GLU A 325 2.73 13.37 21.97
CA GLU A 325 3.47 12.85 23.13
C GLU A 325 2.62 11.84 23.94
N THR A 326 1.33 12.11 24.07
CA THR A 326 0.38 11.19 24.71
C THR A 326 0.19 9.92 23.86
N TYR A 327 0.11 10.05 22.55
CA TYR A 327 -0.01 8.92 21.62
C TYR A 327 1.25 8.06 21.64
N GLU A 328 2.45 8.66 21.64
CA GLU A 328 3.71 7.93 21.77
C GLU A 328 3.82 7.18 23.13
N ALA A 329 3.37 7.79 24.22
CA ALA A 329 3.35 7.13 25.51
C ALA A 329 2.41 5.92 25.54
N ARG A 330 1.23 6.03 24.88
CA ARG A 330 0.28 4.93 24.72
C ARG A 330 0.81 3.85 23.79
N TYR A 331 1.45 4.21 22.69
CA TYR A 331 2.13 3.28 21.80
C TYR A 331 3.08 2.39 22.59
N LYS A 332 4.01 2.99 23.37
CA LYS A 332 4.97 2.23 24.18
C LYS A 332 4.28 1.31 25.21
N LYS A 333 3.15 1.76 25.75
CA LYS A 333 2.40 0.99 26.74
C LYS A 333 1.68 -0.22 26.13
N TYR A 334 1.13 -0.09 24.93
CA TYR A 334 0.23 -1.10 24.33
C TYR A 334 0.87 -1.92 23.23
N TYR A 335 2.11 -1.65 22.85
CA TYR A 335 2.80 -2.35 21.74
C TYR A 335 2.85 -3.86 21.95
N ASP A 336 3.36 -4.32 23.10
CA ASP A 336 3.46 -5.76 23.41
C ASP A 336 2.08 -6.44 23.51
N GLU A 337 1.05 -5.70 23.87
CA GLU A 337 -0.32 -6.20 23.86
C GLU A 337 -0.81 -6.40 22.44
N ALA A 338 -0.61 -5.41 21.57
CA ALA A 338 -0.99 -5.50 20.16
C ALA A 338 -0.30 -6.67 19.43
N VAL A 339 1.00 -6.90 19.68
CA VAL A 339 1.73 -8.05 19.15
C VAL A 339 1.11 -9.37 19.61
N ARG A 340 0.74 -9.47 20.90
CA ARG A 340 0.07 -10.69 21.41
C ARG A 340 -1.32 -10.89 20.82
N GLU A 341 -2.09 -9.83 20.61
CA GLU A 341 -3.43 -9.91 20.01
C GLU A 341 -3.35 -10.28 18.53
N GLU A 342 -2.37 -9.74 17.77
CA GLU A 342 -2.08 -10.18 16.40
C GLU A 342 -1.77 -11.68 16.34
N ALA A 343 -0.87 -12.17 17.21
CA ALA A 343 -0.53 -13.59 17.27
C ALA A 343 -1.69 -14.49 17.72
N ARG A 344 -2.69 -13.96 18.43
CA ARG A 344 -3.93 -14.68 18.78
C ARG A 344 -4.91 -14.69 17.60
N HIS A 345 -5.02 -13.59 16.90
CA HIS A 345 -5.87 -13.45 15.72
C HIS A 345 -5.42 -14.41 14.61
N ALA A 346 -4.13 -14.47 14.31
CA ALA A 346 -3.55 -15.36 13.31
C ALA A 346 -3.76 -16.88 13.56
N LYS A 347 -4.25 -17.27 14.76
CA LYS A 347 -4.53 -18.67 15.13
C LYS A 347 -6.01 -19.04 15.01
N LYS A 348 -6.87 -18.08 14.70
CA LYS A 348 -8.31 -18.31 14.52
C LYS A 348 -8.63 -18.76 13.09
#